data_afc34ca8f8d85d9c99a5418804f999e1
#
_entry.id   afc34ca8f8d85d9c99a5418804f999e1
#
_cell.length_a   1.000
_cell.length_b   1.000
_cell.length_c   1.000
_cell.angle_alpha   90.00
_cell.angle_beta   90.00
_cell.angle_gamma   90.00
#
_symmetry.space_group_name_H-M   'P 1'
#
loop_
_entity.id
_entity.type
_entity.pdbx_description
1 polymer ?
#
loop_
_entity_poly.entity_id
_entity_poly.type
_entity_poly.pdbx_seq_one_letter_code
_entity_poly.pdbx_strand_id
1 'polypeptide(L)'
;EYFPEEMYDKSEPIEVYKADEHAFVIEGDRVDRMLGYTNLDDEKGFAFFQKFMKEQGIIEQLESLGIEEGDTVYLGDLEFDYYR
;
A
#
# COMPACT_ATOMS: atom_id res chain seq x y z
N GLU A 1 -0.03 -12.44 21.46
CA GLU A 1 0.63 -11.15 21.39
C GLU A 1 -0.36 -10.01 21.47
N TYR A 2 -0.03 -9.01 22.22
CA TYR A 2 -0.94 -7.92 22.48
C TYR A 2 -0.55 -6.70 21.64
N PHE A 3 -1.51 -6.12 20.97
CA PHE A 3 -1.33 -4.87 20.24
C PHE A 3 -2.18 -3.79 20.85
N PRO A 4 -1.56 -2.74 21.34
CA PRO A 4 -2.34 -1.61 21.82
C PRO A 4 -3.13 -1.02 20.67
N GLU A 5 -4.27 -0.48 21.01
CA GLU A 5 -5.11 0.09 19.97
C GLU A 5 -4.47 1.27 19.28
N GLU A 6 -3.53 1.92 19.96
CA GLU A 6 -2.86 3.04 19.32
C GLU A 6 -2.01 2.58 18.15
N MET A 7 -1.75 1.27 18.02
CA MET A 7 -1.09 0.77 16.83
C MET A 7 -1.97 0.93 15.60
N TYR A 8 -3.25 1.09 15.81
CA TYR A 8 -4.20 1.32 14.72
C TYR A 8 -4.69 2.73 14.72
N ASP A 9 -3.91 3.60 15.29
CA ASP A 9 -4.32 4.97 15.48
C ASP A 9 -4.61 5.65 14.15
N LYS A 10 -5.67 6.41 14.13
CA LYS A 10 -6.04 7.15 12.95
C LYS A 10 -5.13 8.33 12.71
N SER A 11 -4.27 8.63 13.65
CA SER A 11 -3.31 9.69 13.45
C SER A 11 -2.24 9.29 12.44
N GLU A 12 -2.23 8.01 12.03
CA GLU A 12 -1.32 7.56 11.01
C GLU A 12 -2.11 7.07 9.81
N PRO A 13 -2.85 7.94 9.15
CA PRO A 13 -3.65 7.51 8.02
C PRO A 13 -2.78 7.15 6.84
N ILE A 14 -3.29 6.26 6.02
CA ILE A 14 -2.64 5.92 4.79
C ILE A 14 -3.25 6.80 3.71
N GLU A 15 -2.41 7.51 2.99
CA GLU A 15 -2.85 8.41 1.93
C GLU A 15 -2.60 7.79 0.58
N VAL A 16 -3.59 7.89 -0.28
CA VAL A 16 -3.49 7.35 -1.63
C VAL A 16 -3.93 8.45 -2.57
N TYR A 17 -3.09 8.77 -3.54
CA TYR A 17 -3.44 9.81 -4.49
C TYR A 17 -2.81 9.54 -5.84
N LYS A 18 -3.36 10.19 -6.85
CA LYS A 18 -2.89 10.05 -8.21
C LYS A 18 -1.82 11.10 -8.46
N ALA A 19 -0.63 10.65 -8.80
CA ALA A 19 0.49 11.55 -9.02
C ALA A 19 0.64 11.93 -10.49
N ASP A 20 0.25 11.03 -11.40
CA ASP A 20 0.37 11.26 -12.82
C ASP A 20 -0.70 10.43 -13.50
N GLU A 21 -0.78 10.53 -14.82
CA GLU A 21 -1.80 9.80 -15.56
C GLU A 21 -1.75 8.31 -15.28
N HIS A 22 -0.54 7.79 -15.14
CA HIS A 22 -0.36 6.35 -14.91
C HIS A 22 0.48 6.09 -13.68
N ALA A 23 0.45 7.02 -12.73
CA ALA A 23 1.25 6.88 -11.53
C ALA A 23 0.41 7.26 -10.31
N PHE A 24 0.48 6.42 -9.30
CA PHE A 24 -0.25 6.63 -8.06
C PHE A 24 0.74 6.51 -6.90
N VAL A 25 0.44 7.18 -5.81
CA VAL A 25 1.33 7.19 -4.65
C VAL A 25 0.56 6.77 -3.42
N ILE A 26 1.19 5.93 -2.63
CA ILE A 26 0.65 5.51 -1.34
C ILE A 26 1.65 5.93 -0.28
N GLU A 27 1.19 6.68 0.70
CA GLU A 27 2.04 7.20 1.77
C GLU A 27 1.44 6.92 3.12
N GLY A 28 2.30 6.73 4.10
CA GLY A 28 1.84 6.51 5.46
C GLY A 28 2.90 5.81 6.26
N ASP A 29 3.00 6.15 7.55
CA ASP A 29 3.97 5.49 8.42
C ASP A 29 3.70 4.00 8.52
N ARG A 30 2.42 3.62 8.49
CA ARG A 30 2.08 2.21 8.58
C ARG A 30 2.59 1.44 7.37
N VAL A 31 2.53 2.07 6.21
CA VAL A 31 3.05 1.46 4.99
C VAL A 31 4.56 1.31 5.10
N ASP A 32 5.23 2.37 5.56
CA ASP A 32 6.67 2.33 5.70
C ASP A 32 7.11 1.23 6.66
N ARG A 33 6.39 1.08 7.76
CA ARG A 33 6.73 0.04 8.73
C ARG A 33 6.53 -1.34 8.14
N MET A 34 5.42 -1.51 7.44
CA MET A 34 5.15 -2.80 6.82
C MET A 34 6.25 -3.16 5.83
N LEU A 35 6.67 -2.20 5.03
CA LEU A 35 7.71 -2.44 4.05
C LEU A 35 9.05 -2.74 4.72
N GLY A 36 9.25 -2.22 5.91
CA GLY A 36 10.50 -2.41 6.62
C GLY A 36 10.71 -3.84 7.10
N TYR A 37 9.66 -4.61 7.27
CA TYR A 37 9.81 -5.99 7.72
C TYR A 37 9.17 -6.99 6.79
N THR A 38 8.82 -6.56 5.59
CA THR A 38 8.22 -7.46 4.60
C THR A 38 9.16 -7.54 3.41
N ASN A 39 9.53 -8.76 3.04
CA ASN A 39 10.41 -8.96 1.90
C ASN A 39 9.55 -9.18 0.66
N LEU A 40 9.45 -8.15 -0.16
CA LEU A 40 8.60 -8.23 -1.34
C LEU A 40 9.22 -9.03 -2.47
N ASP A 41 10.50 -9.37 -2.36
CA ASP A 41 11.12 -10.25 -3.33
C ASP A 41 10.70 -11.70 -3.12
N ASP A 42 10.14 -11.99 -1.96
CA ASP A 42 9.68 -13.31 -1.61
C ASP A 42 8.20 -13.42 -1.91
N GLU A 43 7.80 -14.57 -2.42
CA GLU A 43 6.39 -14.81 -2.72
C GLU A 43 5.50 -14.57 -1.51
N LYS A 44 5.93 -15.05 -0.37
CA LYS A 44 5.12 -14.91 0.84
C LYS A 44 5.03 -13.45 1.28
N GLY A 45 6.12 -12.74 1.15
CA GLY A 45 6.11 -11.32 1.49
C GLY A 45 5.21 -10.53 0.57
N PHE A 46 5.26 -10.86 -0.71
CA PHE A 46 4.42 -10.16 -1.67
C PHE A 46 2.94 -10.46 -1.44
N ALA A 47 2.63 -11.72 -1.09
CA ALA A 47 1.25 -12.07 -0.77
C ALA A 47 0.76 -11.33 0.47
N PHE A 48 1.62 -11.19 1.47
CA PHE A 48 1.27 -10.41 2.65
C PHE A 48 1.02 -8.96 2.29
N PHE A 49 1.87 -8.42 1.43
CA PHE A 49 1.71 -7.05 0.97
C PHE A 49 0.38 -6.84 0.27
N GLN A 50 0.01 -7.76 -0.60
CA GLN A 50 -1.27 -7.65 -1.29
C GLN A 50 -2.44 -7.72 -0.32
N LYS A 51 -2.33 -8.61 0.65
CA LYS A 51 -3.38 -8.71 1.66
C LYS A 51 -3.48 -7.44 2.48
N PHE A 52 -2.34 -6.87 2.84
CA PHE A 52 -2.31 -5.62 3.58
C PHE A 52 -3.03 -4.52 2.80
N MET A 53 -2.71 -4.41 1.52
CA MET A 53 -3.33 -3.38 0.68
C MET A 53 -4.84 -3.56 0.62
N LYS A 54 -5.27 -4.80 0.52
CA LYS A 54 -6.68 -5.09 0.41
C LYS A 54 -7.41 -4.79 1.73
N GLU A 55 -6.81 -5.21 2.83
CA GLU A 55 -7.45 -5.03 4.13
C GLU A 55 -7.52 -3.59 4.55
N GLN A 56 -6.55 -2.80 4.14
CA GLN A 56 -6.55 -1.38 4.47
C GLN A 56 -7.43 -0.57 3.53
N GLY A 57 -8.02 -1.23 2.53
CA GLY A 57 -8.86 -0.52 1.58
C GLY A 57 -8.08 0.29 0.57
N ILE A 58 -6.78 0.05 0.47
CA ILE A 58 -5.94 0.81 -0.44
C ILE A 58 -6.30 0.48 -1.89
N ILE A 59 -6.54 -0.80 -2.15
CA ILE A 59 -6.91 -1.21 -3.51
C ILE A 59 -8.19 -0.51 -3.95
N GLU A 60 -9.16 -0.44 -3.05
CA GLU A 60 -10.42 0.23 -3.37
C GLU A 60 -10.20 1.70 -3.64
N GLN A 61 -9.31 2.32 -2.89
CA GLN A 61 -9.01 3.73 -3.13
C GLN A 61 -8.35 3.93 -4.48
N LEU A 62 -7.44 3.04 -4.84
CA LEU A 62 -6.80 3.13 -6.15
C LEU A 62 -7.82 2.99 -7.27
N GLU A 63 -8.73 2.04 -7.12
CA GLU A 63 -9.76 1.85 -8.13
C GLU A 63 -10.69 3.06 -8.20
N SER A 64 -10.96 3.66 -7.07
CA SER A 64 -11.78 4.85 -7.02
C SER A 64 -11.11 6.01 -7.73
N LEU A 65 -9.79 6.03 -7.75
CA LEU A 65 -9.04 7.08 -8.43
C LEU A 65 -8.88 6.79 -9.93
N GLY A 66 -9.29 5.61 -10.37
CA GLY A 66 -9.25 5.28 -11.78
C GLY A 66 -8.02 4.53 -12.22
N ILE A 67 -7.40 3.77 -11.32
CA ILE A 67 -6.20 3.02 -11.67
C ILE A 67 -6.54 1.94 -12.68
N GLU A 68 -5.61 1.69 -13.59
CA GLU A 68 -5.76 0.68 -14.63
C GLU A 68 -4.58 -0.26 -14.59
N GLU A 69 -4.75 -1.41 -15.23
CA GLU A 69 -3.65 -2.36 -15.30
C GLU A 69 -2.46 -1.71 -15.98
N GLY A 70 -1.29 -1.95 -15.42
CA GLY A 70 -0.07 -1.41 -15.96
C GLY A 70 0.33 -0.06 -15.37
N ASP A 71 -0.57 0.54 -14.60
CA ASP A 71 -0.22 1.78 -13.93
C ASP A 71 0.79 1.49 -12.84
N THR A 72 1.60 2.49 -12.52
CA THR A 72 2.64 2.34 -11.52
C THR A 72 2.18 2.86 -10.18
N VAL A 73 2.50 2.13 -9.13
CA VAL A 73 2.17 2.54 -7.77
C VAL A 73 3.47 2.71 -6.98
N TYR A 74 3.60 3.85 -6.35
CA TYR A 74 4.78 4.17 -5.56
C TYR A 74 4.46 4.07 -4.08
N LEU A 75 5.32 3.34 -3.36
CA LEU A 75 5.17 3.18 -1.92
C LEU A 75 6.50 3.54 -1.27
N GLY A 76 6.64 4.77 -0.80
CA GLY A 76 7.91 5.19 -0.27
C GLY A 76 8.99 5.05 -1.32
N ASP A 77 9.98 4.23 -1.05
CA ASP A 77 11.08 4.01 -1.97
C ASP A 77 10.83 2.88 -2.95
N LEU A 78 9.67 2.26 -2.87
CA LEU A 78 9.36 1.10 -3.68
C LEU A 78 8.34 1.45 -4.75
N GLU A 79 8.42 0.79 -5.89
CA GLU A 79 7.40 0.97 -6.91
C GLU A 79 7.06 -0.38 -7.50
N PHE A 80 5.82 -0.51 -7.96
CA PHE A 80 5.41 -1.74 -8.61
C PHE A 80 4.30 -1.44 -9.61
N ASP A 81 4.12 -2.35 -10.54
CA ASP A 81 3.07 -2.22 -11.53
C ASP A 81 1.79 -2.86 -11.00
N TYR A 82 0.68 -2.18 -11.24
CA TYR A 82 -0.61 -2.64 -10.75
C TYR A 82 -1.22 -3.62 -11.75
N TYR A 83 -1.64 -4.78 -11.26
CA TYR A 83 -2.34 -5.77 -12.04
C TYR A 83 -3.51 -6.30 -11.23
N ARG A 84 -4.59 -6.57 -11.90
CA ARG A 84 -5.77 -7.13 -11.27
C ARG A 84 -5.70 -8.61 -11.12
#